data_d35c9370148f2bf4d0ec934afc9467d3
#
_entry.id   d35c9370148f2bf4d0ec934afc9467d3
#
_cell.length_a   1.000
_cell.length_b   1.000
_cell.length_c   1.000
_cell.angle_alpha   90.00
_cell.angle_beta   90.00
_cell.angle_gamma   90.00
#
_symmetry.space_group_name_H-M   'P 1'
#
loop_
_entity.id
_entity.type
_entity.pdbx_description
1 polymer ?
#
loop_
_entity_poly.entity_id
_entity_poly.type
_entity_poly.pdbx_seq_one_letter_code
_entity_poly.pdbx_strand_id
1 'polypeptide(L)'
;MSRGLFASLYEAGRPFALIDTRERRDHVDGHWFGSTNIPLSVLTAGITRMVPDRDFPVHLLDWRDPASNAAAQRLSQLGYASVAHCPTSHPGGFGEGFVKGEYVWSKAFGEVLAHRCGLPEVTPSEYLQHHRDALLFDVRPTAEYRQFTIPGSQSLPNSLLLANMEALKASGRTALLHCAGRTRSIIGACTLKAAGYDGPFAIFKGGTQAWQLDGHDREHQAGRVFAGDTDNPAATRAFLDKWRIPFDRVEAGDIGPFVEAHRGRLLFDVSDDAARGRPMEHGILKLSGTNLIQQTDQAVARYHVPVVLFDHGSGSRAAFAAYWLRAMGFSVQVALLGGRLDEAPAPDAGQIETPFPVLAADELAAHWKHERPVLDFRSSAAFRAASLTGSSWLNVSACLSGSPPPEPAVIIANDIPHGVGTADLLAAHGWQVAGIFPWSSATQLEPAGIVPGDPGIAIDESALFAGRHYGNMQDSRDYLAWEEELPGQIDEPILAQWHRLLAS
;
A
#
# COMPACT_ATOMS: atom_id res chain seq x y z
N MET A 1 17.08 -27.65 4.34
CA MET A 1 16.02 -26.84 3.70
C MET A 1 16.67 -25.68 3.00
N SER A 2 16.33 -25.39 1.75
CA SER A 2 16.85 -24.22 1.03
C SER A 2 16.17 -22.97 1.59
N ARG A 3 16.96 -22.00 2.04
CA ARG A 3 16.44 -20.70 2.50
C ARG A 3 15.75 -19.97 1.35
N GLY A 4 14.68 -19.27 1.66
CA GLY A 4 14.01 -18.39 0.69
C GLY A 4 14.95 -17.27 0.19
N LEU A 5 14.69 -16.80 -1.02
CA LEU A 5 15.50 -15.72 -1.64
C LEU A 5 15.55 -14.48 -0.74
N PHE A 6 14.40 -14.03 -0.25
CA PHE A 6 14.31 -12.85 0.61
C PHE A 6 15.11 -13.01 1.90
N ALA A 7 14.94 -14.13 2.61
CA ALA A 7 15.66 -14.38 3.86
C ALA A 7 17.18 -14.33 3.66
N SER A 8 17.69 -14.89 2.55
CA SER A 8 19.11 -14.87 2.21
C SER A 8 19.64 -13.45 1.97
N LEU A 9 18.89 -12.60 1.26
CA LEU A 9 19.23 -11.20 1.02
C LEU A 9 19.15 -10.37 2.31
N TYR A 10 18.11 -10.61 3.11
CA TYR A 10 17.88 -9.89 4.34
C TYR A 10 18.94 -10.18 5.42
N GLU A 11 19.33 -11.44 5.59
CA GLU A 11 20.39 -11.84 6.52
C GLU A 11 21.77 -11.31 6.14
N ALA A 12 22.02 -11.02 4.87
CA ALA A 12 23.27 -10.39 4.43
C ALA A 12 23.49 -8.98 5.01
N GLY A 13 22.44 -8.34 5.53
CA GLY A 13 22.50 -7.05 6.22
C GLY A 13 22.90 -5.86 5.34
N ARG A 14 22.90 -6.02 4.02
CA ARG A 14 23.23 -4.96 3.05
C ARG A 14 21.96 -4.37 2.46
N PRO A 15 21.95 -3.06 2.13
CA PRO A 15 20.82 -2.45 1.45
C PRO A 15 20.48 -3.16 0.13
N PHE A 16 19.19 -3.43 -0.10
CA PHE A 16 18.68 -4.00 -1.34
C PHE A 16 17.19 -3.68 -1.55
N ALA A 17 16.73 -3.80 -2.79
CA ALA A 17 15.33 -3.85 -3.16
C ALA A 17 15.04 -5.19 -3.86
N LEU A 18 13.93 -5.84 -3.53
CA LEU A 18 13.46 -7.05 -4.21
C LEU A 18 12.14 -6.72 -4.90
N ILE A 19 12.15 -6.67 -6.24
CA ILE A 19 11.04 -6.13 -7.04
C ILE A 19 10.40 -7.22 -7.88
N ASP A 20 9.07 -7.31 -7.77
CA ASP A 20 8.20 -8.11 -8.65
C ASP A 20 7.47 -7.17 -9.63
N THR A 21 7.70 -7.34 -10.92
CA THR A 21 7.14 -6.47 -11.97
C THR A 21 5.91 -7.08 -12.66
N ARG A 22 5.44 -8.23 -12.22
CA ARG A 22 4.18 -8.78 -12.70
C ARG A 22 3.00 -7.89 -12.31
N GLU A 23 1.92 -7.99 -13.06
CA GLU A 23 0.69 -7.29 -12.71
C GLU A 23 0.13 -7.79 -11.37
N ARG A 24 -0.68 -6.95 -10.72
CA ARG A 24 -1.12 -7.17 -9.34
C ARG A 24 -1.81 -8.52 -9.14
N ARG A 25 -2.61 -8.98 -10.11
CA ARG A 25 -3.29 -10.28 -10.04
C ARG A 25 -2.28 -11.41 -9.86
N ASP A 26 -1.29 -11.48 -10.73
CA ASP A 26 -0.29 -12.56 -10.73
C ASP A 26 0.60 -12.51 -9.48
N HIS A 27 0.94 -11.29 -9.04
CA HIS A 27 1.68 -11.10 -7.79
C HIS A 27 0.89 -11.64 -6.59
N VAL A 28 -0.40 -11.30 -6.48
CA VAL A 28 -1.24 -11.73 -5.36
C VAL A 28 -1.53 -13.22 -5.38
N ASP A 29 -1.63 -13.83 -6.57
CA ASP A 29 -1.81 -15.27 -6.73
C ASP A 29 -0.57 -16.08 -6.28
N GLY A 30 0.60 -15.41 -6.15
CA GLY A 30 1.78 -15.97 -5.53
C GLY A 30 3.05 -15.18 -5.83
N HIS A 31 3.80 -14.86 -4.77
CA HIS A 31 5.04 -14.09 -4.86
C HIS A 31 6.03 -14.50 -3.78
N TRP A 32 7.28 -14.05 -3.89
CA TRP A 32 8.26 -14.21 -2.84
C TRP A 32 7.99 -13.22 -1.69
N PHE A 33 7.93 -13.73 -0.46
CA PHE A 33 7.80 -12.89 0.73
C PHE A 33 8.84 -11.78 0.73
N GLY A 34 8.43 -10.56 1.07
CA GLY A 34 9.29 -9.38 1.08
C GLY A 34 9.55 -8.78 -0.31
N SER A 35 9.05 -9.35 -1.41
CA SER A 35 9.09 -8.65 -2.69
C SER A 35 8.06 -7.52 -2.72
N THR A 36 8.49 -6.36 -3.25
CA THR A 36 7.60 -5.22 -3.48
C THR A 36 7.08 -5.28 -4.91
N ASN A 37 5.77 -5.25 -5.06
CA ASN A 37 5.15 -5.24 -6.38
C ASN A 37 5.18 -3.84 -6.99
N ILE A 38 5.91 -3.71 -8.09
CA ILE A 38 5.90 -2.52 -8.96
C ILE A 38 5.58 -3.01 -10.37
N PRO A 39 4.30 -3.14 -10.72
CA PRO A 39 3.87 -3.67 -12.02
C PRO A 39 4.52 -2.96 -13.20
N LEU A 40 4.80 -3.70 -14.27
CA LEU A 40 5.40 -3.14 -15.49
C LEU A 40 4.58 -1.98 -16.03
N SER A 41 3.26 -2.04 -15.91
CA SER A 41 2.33 -0.99 -16.34
C SER A 41 2.57 0.37 -15.67
N VAL A 42 3.18 0.38 -14.48
CA VAL A 42 3.53 1.61 -13.72
C VAL A 42 5.01 1.66 -13.33
N LEU A 43 5.84 0.79 -13.89
CA LEU A 43 7.22 0.60 -13.47
C LEU A 43 8.03 1.90 -13.49
N THR A 44 7.95 2.68 -14.57
CA THR A 44 8.74 3.91 -14.73
C THR A 44 8.54 4.88 -13.56
N ALA A 45 7.29 5.19 -13.23
CA ALA A 45 6.97 6.11 -12.13
C ALA A 45 7.16 5.43 -10.76
N GLY A 46 6.82 4.15 -10.63
CA GLY A 46 6.92 3.39 -9.40
C GLY A 46 8.36 3.23 -8.92
N ILE A 47 9.24 2.76 -9.79
CA ILE A 47 10.64 2.49 -9.41
C ILE A 47 11.41 3.79 -9.11
N THR A 48 11.20 4.86 -9.88
CA THR A 48 11.87 6.14 -9.62
C THR A 48 11.47 6.77 -8.30
N ARG A 49 10.24 6.53 -7.87
CA ARG A 49 9.72 6.98 -6.57
C ARG A 49 10.23 6.13 -5.41
N MET A 50 10.20 4.81 -5.54
CA MET A 50 10.48 3.88 -4.45
C MET A 50 11.97 3.58 -4.29
N VAL A 51 12.72 3.61 -5.40
CA VAL A 51 14.17 3.40 -5.46
C VAL A 51 14.80 4.55 -6.28
N PRO A 52 14.84 5.78 -5.76
CA PRO A 52 15.29 6.96 -6.52
C PRO A 52 16.78 6.95 -6.87
N ASP A 53 17.61 6.28 -6.07
CA ASP A 53 19.05 6.13 -6.31
C ASP A 53 19.27 5.07 -7.40
N ARG A 54 19.95 5.47 -8.49
CA ARG A 54 20.20 4.60 -9.65
C ARG A 54 21.30 3.57 -9.42
N ASP A 55 22.16 3.78 -8.42
CA ASP A 55 23.20 2.84 -8.02
C ASP A 55 22.73 1.86 -6.94
N PHE A 56 21.50 2.04 -6.42
CA PHE A 56 20.94 1.17 -5.39
C PHE A 56 20.77 -0.27 -5.90
N PRO A 57 21.18 -1.30 -5.12
CA PRO A 57 21.04 -2.69 -5.54
C PRO A 57 19.57 -3.12 -5.71
N VAL A 58 19.18 -3.44 -6.92
CA VAL A 58 17.85 -3.93 -7.29
C VAL A 58 17.94 -5.41 -7.66
N HIS A 59 17.23 -6.25 -6.94
CA HIS A 59 17.01 -7.65 -7.28
C HIS A 59 15.65 -7.75 -7.98
N LEU A 60 15.69 -7.96 -9.29
CA LEU A 60 14.50 -8.09 -10.14
C LEU A 60 14.10 -9.57 -10.22
N LEU A 61 12.88 -9.90 -9.81
CA LEU A 61 12.35 -11.24 -9.97
C LEU A 61 12.15 -11.55 -11.45
N ASP A 62 12.75 -12.64 -11.91
CA ASP A 62 12.70 -13.08 -13.31
C ASP A 62 11.77 -14.30 -13.43
N TRP A 63 10.59 -14.07 -13.97
CA TRP A 63 9.56 -15.08 -14.22
C TRP A 63 9.73 -15.76 -15.58
N ARG A 64 10.81 -15.45 -16.32
CA ARG A 64 11.11 -15.97 -17.66
C ARG A 64 10.00 -15.68 -18.68
N ASP A 65 9.36 -14.54 -18.54
CA ASP A 65 8.30 -14.05 -19.42
C ASP A 65 8.73 -12.75 -20.15
N PRO A 66 7.99 -12.33 -21.18
CA PRO A 66 8.31 -11.09 -21.91
C PRO A 66 8.31 -9.85 -21.01
N ALA A 67 7.45 -9.81 -19.98
CA ALA A 67 7.33 -8.67 -19.07
C ALA A 67 8.58 -8.51 -18.19
N SER A 68 9.17 -9.60 -17.68
CA SER A 68 10.44 -9.57 -16.93
C SER A 68 11.60 -9.01 -17.75
N ASN A 69 11.70 -9.41 -19.02
CA ASN A 69 12.71 -8.90 -19.93
C ASN A 69 12.51 -7.41 -20.24
N ALA A 70 11.26 -6.99 -20.51
CA ALA A 70 10.92 -5.60 -20.75
C ALA A 70 11.19 -4.71 -19.51
N ALA A 71 10.90 -5.21 -18.33
CA ALA A 71 11.21 -4.54 -17.07
C ALA A 71 12.73 -4.31 -16.91
N ALA A 72 13.55 -5.33 -17.16
CA ALA A 72 14.99 -5.23 -17.08
C ALA A 72 15.56 -4.21 -18.07
N GLN A 73 15.09 -4.23 -19.31
CA GLN A 73 15.46 -3.24 -20.32
C GLN A 73 15.06 -1.83 -19.89
N ARG A 74 13.86 -1.67 -19.35
CA ARG A 74 13.38 -0.38 -18.85
C ARG A 74 14.22 0.17 -17.71
N LEU A 75 14.58 -0.67 -16.73
CA LEU A 75 15.49 -0.27 -15.66
C LEU A 75 16.85 0.20 -16.19
N SER A 76 17.42 -0.53 -17.16
CA SER A 76 18.67 -0.13 -17.81
C SER A 76 18.55 1.23 -18.52
N GLN A 77 17.46 1.47 -19.27
CA GLN A 77 17.19 2.76 -19.95
C GLN A 77 17.03 3.91 -18.94
N LEU A 78 16.46 3.62 -17.76
CA LEU A 78 16.33 4.58 -16.67
C LEU A 78 17.64 4.81 -15.91
N GLY A 79 18.73 4.14 -16.28
CA GLY A 79 20.07 4.32 -15.72
C GLY A 79 20.33 3.53 -14.44
N TYR A 80 19.53 2.51 -14.09
CA TYR A 80 19.84 1.64 -12.95
C TYR A 80 21.07 0.77 -13.26
N ALA A 81 22.16 1.01 -12.54
CA ALA A 81 23.45 0.35 -12.78
C ALA A 81 23.58 -1.00 -12.06
N SER A 82 22.87 -1.21 -10.96
CA SER A 82 23.00 -2.39 -10.11
C SER A 82 21.72 -3.21 -10.10
N VAL A 83 21.42 -3.89 -11.22
CA VAL A 83 20.26 -4.77 -11.36
C VAL A 83 20.68 -6.22 -11.46
N ALA A 84 20.29 -7.05 -10.48
CA ALA A 84 20.51 -8.48 -10.49
C ALA A 84 19.21 -9.21 -10.85
N HIS A 85 19.26 -10.13 -11.81
CA HIS A 85 18.14 -10.99 -12.15
C HIS A 85 18.06 -12.18 -11.20
N CYS A 86 16.93 -12.36 -10.56
CA CYS A 86 16.68 -13.45 -9.63
C CYS A 86 15.68 -14.43 -10.24
N PRO A 87 16.13 -15.59 -10.77
CA PRO A 87 15.24 -16.59 -11.33
C PRO A 87 14.25 -17.11 -10.29
N THR A 88 12.97 -17.14 -10.63
CA THR A 88 11.89 -17.57 -9.73
C THR A 88 11.60 -19.08 -9.79
N SER A 89 12.11 -19.77 -10.81
CA SER A 89 11.90 -21.22 -10.95
C SER A 89 12.86 -22.02 -10.07
N HIS A 90 12.29 -22.73 -9.08
CA HIS A 90 13.02 -23.75 -8.33
C HIS A 90 12.71 -25.14 -8.95
N PRO A 91 13.70 -26.06 -9.08
CA PRO A 91 13.47 -27.42 -9.63
C PRO A 91 12.45 -28.27 -8.85
N GLY A 92 12.04 -27.87 -7.66
CA GLY A 92 11.07 -28.54 -6.79
C GLY A 92 9.74 -27.80 -6.58
N GLY A 93 9.42 -26.81 -7.41
CA GLY A 93 8.27 -25.93 -7.20
C GLY A 93 8.62 -24.69 -6.39
N PHE A 94 7.62 -23.91 -5.99
CA PHE A 94 7.81 -22.72 -5.16
C PHE A 94 8.23 -23.16 -3.74
N GLY A 95 9.46 -22.81 -3.34
CA GLY A 95 10.07 -23.19 -2.05
C GLY A 95 9.56 -22.35 -0.87
N GLU A 96 10.24 -22.51 0.29
CA GLU A 96 10.01 -21.66 1.48
C GLU A 96 10.07 -20.18 1.11
N GLY A 97 9.17 -19.37 1.71
CA GLY A 97 9.06 -17.94 1.46
C GLY A 97 8.21 -17.57 0.24
N PHE A 98 7.57 -18.54 -0.44
CA PHE A 98 6.56 -18.23 -1.46
C PHE A 98 5.19 -18.12 -0.81
N VAL A 99 4.56 -16.97 -0.96
CA VAL A 99 3.32 -16.61 -0.27
C VAL A 99 2.25 -16.16 -1.26
N LYS A 100 0.98 -16.21 -0.84
CA LYS A 100 -0.16 -15.67 -1.59
C LYS A 100 -0.81 -14.55 -0.82
N GLY A 101 -1.42 -13.61 -1.52
CA GLY A 101 -2.26 -12.59 -0.95
C GLY A 101 -1.63 -11.21 -0.94
N GLU A 102 -2.31 -10.27 -0.31
CA GLU A 102 -1.92 -8.88 -0.18
C GLU A 102 -1.57 -8.54 1.26
N TYR A 103 -0.59 -7.62 1.44
CA TYR A 103 -0.17 -7.15 2.75
C TYR A 103 0.32 -8.29 3.65
N VAL A 104 0.98 -9.26 3.05
CA VAL A 104 1.39 -10.50 3.73
C VAL A 104 2.33 -10.20 4.89
N TRP A 105 3.22 -9.20 4.75
CA TRP A 105 4.13 -8.80 5.82
C TRP A 105 3.39 -8.45 7.12
N SER A 106 2.48 -7.49 7.05
CA SER A 106 1.76 -7.02 8.23
C SER A 106 0.79 -8.05 8.79
N LYS A 107 0.18 -8.85 7.92
CA LYS A 107 -0.77 -9.89 8.33
C LYS A 107 -0.10 -11.05 9.05
N ALA A 108 0.98 -11.59 8.48
CA ALA A 108 1.78 -12.62 9.15
C ALA A 108 2.34 -12.11 10.48
N PHE A 109 2.85 -10.87 10.51
CA PHE A 109 3.32 -10.25 11.74
C PHE A 109 2.18 -10.09 12.78
N GLY A 110 0.98 -9.71 12.35
CA GLY A 110 -0.20 -9.60 13.19
C GLY A 110 -0.59 -10.93 13.84
N GLU A 111 -0.51 -12.05 13.12
CA GLU A 111 -0.79 -13.37 13.68
C GLU A 111 0.31 -13.82 14.68
N VAL A 112 1.59 -13.50 14.42
CA VAL A 112 2.66 -13.70 15.41
C VAL A 112 2.37 -12.91 16.70
N LEU A 113 1.86 -11.67 16.59
CA LEU A 113 1.43 -10.87 17.74
C LEU A 113 0.25 -11.49 18.47
N ALA A 114 -0.76 -11.99 17.75
CA ALA A 114 -1.95 -12.61 18.35
C ALA A 114 -1.57 -13.77 19.26
N HIS A 115 -0.71 -14.68 18.75
CA HIS A 115 -0.22 -15.81 19.52
C HIS A 115 0.57 -15.39 20.76
N ARG A 116 1.34 -14.29 20.67
CA ARG A 116 2.21 -13.84 21.75
C ARG A 116 1.48 -13.02 22.82
N CYS A 117 0.55 -12.16 22.40
CA CYS A 117 -0.01 -11.14 23.27
C CYS A 117 -1.17 -11.67 24.15
N GLY A 118 -1.77 -12.82 23.81
CA GLY A 118 -2.90 -13.38 24.56
C GLY A 118 -4.03 -12.36 24.74
N LEU A 119 -4.46 -11.75 23.64
CA LEU A 119 -5.49 -10.70 23.67
C LEU A 119 -6.86 -11.29 24.00
N PRO A 120 -7.67 -10.60 24.82
CA PRO A 120 -9.06 -10.99 25.01
C PRO A 120 -9.82 -10.79 23.69
N GLU A 121 -10.59 -11.80 23.30
CA GLU A 121 -11.40 -11.81 22.07
C GLU A 121 -12.87 -11.84 22.42
N VAL A 122 -13.71 -11.17 21.64
CA VAL A 122 -15.17 -11.15 21.73
C VAL A 122 -15.74 -11.52 20.36
N THR A 123 -16.51 -12.59 20.29
CA THR A 123 -17.22 -13.01 19.09
C THR A 123 -18.46 -12.14 18.82
N PRO A 124 -19.04 -12.13 17.60
CA PRO A 124 -20.29 -11.44 17.31
C PRO A 124 -21.42 -11.81 18.27
N SER A 125 -21.61 -13.11 18.53
CA SER A 125 -22.64 -13.62 19.43
C SER A 125 -22.43 -13.16 20.88
N GLU A 126 -21.19 -13.20 21.42
CA GLU A 126 -20.85 -12.71 22.76
C GLU A 126 -21.07 -11.20 22.87
N TYR A 127 -20.69 -10.42 21.81
CA TYR A 127 -20.95 -8.99 21.78
C TYR A 127 -22.45 -8.69 21.91
N LEU A 128 -23.28 -9.37 21.14
CA LEU A 128 -24.72 -9.15 21.16
C LEU A 128 -25.39 -9.56 22.49
N GLN A 129 -24.83 -10.55 23.18
CA GLN A 129 -25.39 -11.07 24.44
C GLN A 129 -24.87 -10.31 25.66
N HIS A 130 -23.57 -9.93 25.68
CA HIS A 130 -22.91 -9.54 26.93
C HIS A 130 -22.12 -8.23 26.87
N HIS A 131 -21.86 -7.67 25.66
CA HIS A 131 -20.94 -6.55 25.50
C HIS A 131 -21.53 -5.35 24.72
N ARG A 132 -22.85 -5.21 24.65
CA ARG A 132 -23.51 -4.11 23.94
C ARG A 132 -23.23 -2.73 24.54
N ASP A 133 -22.78 -2.67 25.77
CA ASP A 133 -22.33 -1.48 26.47
C ASP A 133 -20.87 -1.10 26.14
N ALA A 134 -20.10 -1.99 25.50
CA ALA A 134 -18.75 -1.67 25.05
C ALA A 134 -18.74 -0.53 24.03
N LEU A 135 -17.64 0.21 23.96
CA LEU A 135 -17.37 1.14 22.88
C LEU A 135 -16.76 0.38 21.71
N LEU A 136 -17.50 0.26 20.63
CA LEU A 136 -17.06 -0.46 19.44
C LEU A 136 -16.31 0.48 18.48
N PHE A 137 -15.04 0.17 18.18
CA PHE A 137 -14.16 0.99 17.37
C PHE A 137 -13.70 0.27 16.10
N ASP A 138 -13.93 0.90 14.96
CA ASP A 138 -13.30 0.52 13.72
C ASP A 138 -11.94 1.20 13.62
N VAL A 139 -10.86 0.40 13.70
CA VAL A 139 -9.48 0.91 13.71
C VAL A 139 -8.87 1.03 12.31
N ARG A 140 -9.67 0.84 11.27
CA ARG A 140 -9.28 1.07 9.88
C ARG A 140 -9.22 2.57 9.56
N PRO A 141 -8.57 2.97 8.44
CA PRO A 141 -8.72 4.33 7.93
C PRO A 141 -10.19 4.72 7.78
N THR A 142 -10.51 5.97 8.11
CA THR A 142 -11.91 6.48 8.10
C THR A 142 -12.62 6.26 6.76
N ALA A 143 -11.89 6.27 5.65
CA ALA A 143 -12.47 6.02 4.34
C ALA A 143 -13.00 4.57 4.18
N GLU A 144 -12.30 3.57 4.75
CA GLU A 144 -12.77 2.18 4.76
C GLU A 144 -13.95 2.01 5.73
N TYR A 145 -13.90 2.67 6.89
CA TYR A 145 -15.01 2.71 7.84
C TYR A 145 -16.30 3.21 7.21
N ARG A 146 -16.22 4.29 6.41
CA ARG A 146 -17.38 4.85 5.69
C ARG A 146 -17.95 3.92 4.63
N GLN A 147 -17.12 3.11 4.00
CA GLN A 147 -17.61 2.14 3.01
C GLN A 147 -18.54 1.11 3.65
N PHE A 148 -18.10 0.52 4.76
CA PHE A 148 -18.90 -0.38 5.59
C PHE A 148 -18.23 -0.59 6.95
N THR A 149 -19.02 -0.85 7.98
CA THR A 149 -18.54 -1.15 9.33
C THR A 149 -19.53 -2.03 10.10
N ILE A 150 -19.19 -2.45 11.31
CA ILE A 150 -20.16 -3.07 12.22
C ILE A 150 -21.10 -1.97 12.74
N PRO A 151 -22.45 -2.17 12.73
CA PRO A 151 -23.38 -1.16 13.19
C PRO A 151 -23.09 -0.65 14.61
N GLY A 152 -23.14 0.68 14.76
CA GLY A 152 -22.84 1.34 16.03
C GLY A 152 -21.37 1.64 16.28
N SER A 153 -20.45 1.17 15.43
CA SER A 153 -19.02 1.48 15.54
C SER A 153 -18.73 2.96 15.37
N GLN A 154 -17.67 3.41 16.03
CA GLN A 154 -17.06 4.72 15.82
C GLN A 154 -15.71 4.55 15.10
N SER A 155 -15.35 5.49 14.22
CA SER A 155 -14.03 5.51 13.58
C SER A 155 -12.97 5.97 14.57
N LEU A 156 -11.96 5.11 14.78
CA LEU A 156 -10.76 5.42 15.55
C LEU A 156 -9.55 4.71 14.93
N PRO A 157 -8.97 5.23 13.84
CA PRO A 157 -7.80 4.64 13.20
C PRO A 157 -6.68 4.31 14.18
N ASN A 158 -5.98 3.20 13.97
CA ASN A 158 -4.90 2.73 14.85
C ASN A 158 -3.87 3.81 15.19
N SER A 159 -3.52 4.65 14.21
CA SER A 159 -2.57 5.76 14.38
C SER A 159 -3.02 6.84 15.39
N LEU A 160 -4.31 6.87 15.73
CA LEU A 160 -4.90 7.80 16.69
C LEU A 160 -5.10 7.20 18.09
N LEU A 161 -4.85 5.90 18.30
CA LEU A 161 -5.09 5.25 19.60
C LEU A 161 -4.27 5.89 20.71
N LEU A 162 -2.98 6.20 20.48
CA LEU A 162 -2.12 6.80 21.50
C LEU A 162 -2.63 8.18 21.97
N ALA A 163 -3.12 9.00 21.05
CA ALA A 163 -3.67 10.32 21.38
C ALA A 163 -5.00 10.25 22.13
N ASN A 164 -5.73 9.13 22.03
CA ASN A 164 -7.07 8.98 22.58
C ASN A 164 -7.12 8.12 23.87
N MET A 165 -5.99 7.64 24.38
CA MET A 165 -5.96 6.70 25.51
C MET A 165 -6.64 7.25 26.78
N GLU A 166 -6.42 8.52 27.12
CA GLU A 166 -7.04 9.13 28.29
C GLU A 166 -8.56 9.24 28.16
N ALA A 167 -9.04 9.60 26.96
CA ALA A 167 -10.48 9.65 26.69
C ALA A 167 -11.11 8.25 26.70
N LEU A 168 -10.41 7.23 26.20
CA LEU A 168 -10.85 5.83 26.30
C LEU A 168 -10.96 5.40 27.77
N LYS A 169 -9.95 5.70 28.58
CA LYS A 169 -9.93 5.39 30.02
C LYS A 169 -11.02 6.12 30.77
N ALA A 170 -11.21 7.42 30.50
CA ALA A 170 -12.24 8.25 31.14
C ALA A 170 -13.66 7.76 30.85
N SER A 171 -13.87 7.04 29.74
CA SER A 171 -15.18 6.45 29.42
C SER A 171 -15.62 5.38 30.41
N GLY A 172 -14.69 4.72 31.10
CA GLY A 172 -14.94 3.59 31.99
C GLY A 172 -15.51 2.35 31.31
N ARG A 173 -15.62 2.35 29.98
CA ARG A 173 -16.22 1.28 29.18
C ARG A 173 -15.15 0.45 28.50
N THR A 174 -15.47 -0.79 28.17
CA THR A 174 -14.59 -1.65 27.40
C THR A 174 -14.39 -1.09 25.98
N ALA A 175 -13.13 -0.85 25.58
CA ALA A 175 -12.79 -0.53 24.21
C ALA A 175 -12.70 -1.82 23.36
N LEU A 176 -13.69 -2.04 22.51
CA LEU A 176 -13.76 -3.21 21.64
C LEU A 176 -13.29 -2.84 20.22
N LEU A 177 -12.11 -3.31 19.85
CA LEU A 177 -11.46 -2.92 18.58
C LEU A 177 -11.76 -3.94 17.48
N HIS A 178 -12.17 -3.47 16.31
CA HIS A 178 -12.34 -4.30 15.13
C HIS A 178 -11.73 -3.69 13.87
N CYS A 179 -11.53 -4.54 12.87
CA CYS A 179 -11.20 -4.13 11.50
C CYS A 179 -12.04 -4.94 10.49
N ALA A 180 -11.54 -5.18 9.30
CA ALA A 180 -12.24 -6.06 8.35
C ALA A 180 -12.09 -7.56 8.72
N GLY A 181 -10.89 -7.98 9.10
CA GLY A 181 -10.56 -9.33 9.53
C GLY A 181 -9.92 -9.33 10.93
N ARG A 182 -8.60 -9.52 10.98
CA ARG A 182 -7.86 -9.74 12.23
C ARG A 182 -6.74 -8.72 12.47
N THR A 183 -5.80 -8.56 11.54
CA THR A 183 -4.50 -7.90 11.71
C THR A 183 -4.55 -6.54 12.40
N ARG A 184 -5.38 -5.61 11.90
CA ARG A 184 -5.38 -4.21 12.39
C ARG A 184 -5.98 -4.09 13.79
N SER A 185 -6.98 -4.91 14.16
CA SER A 185 -7.50 -4.94 15.53
C SER A 185 -6.49 -5.53 16.50
N ILE A 186 -5.73 -6.55 16.10
CA ILE A 186 -4.63 -7.12 16.89
C ILE A 186 -3.54 -6.06 17.13
N ILE A 187 -3.06 -5.41 16.06
CA ILE A 187 -2.07 -4.32 16.14
C ILE A 187 -2.58 -3.18 17.04
N GLY A 188 -3.85 -2.79 16.91
CA GLY A 188 -4.46 -1.76 17.75
C GLY A 188 -4.48 -2.12 19.22
N ALA A 189 -4.94 -3.32 19.57
CA ALA A 189 -4.97 -3.81 20.94
C ALA A 189 -3.56 -3.95 21.54
N CYS A 190 -2.59 -4.45 20.75
CA CYS A 190 -1.18 -4.49 21.16
C CYS A 190 -0.57 -3.08 21.31
N THR A 191 -1.05 -2.06 20.55
CA THR A 191 -0.64 -0.66 20.75
C THR A 191 -1.08 -0.16 22.12
N LEU A 192 -2.34 -0.38 22.50
CA LEU A 192 -2.84 -0.03 23.82
C LEU A 192 -2.01 -0.69 24.93
N LYS A 193 -1.73 -1.99 24.79
CA LYS A 193 -0.90 -2.75 25.75
C LYS A 193 0.52 -2.19 25.83
N ALA A 194 1.17 -1.92 24.68
CA ALA A 194 2.52 -1.36 24.60
C ALA A 194 2.60 0.03 25.23
N ALA A 195 1.56 0.82 25.08
CA ALA A 195 1.45 2.14 25.69
C ALA A 195 1.17 2.11 27.21
N GLY A 196 0.81 0.95 27.76
CA GLY A 196 0.47 0.80 29.18
C GLY A 196 -0.95 1.22 29.52
N TYR A 197 -1.86 1.11 28.55
CA TYR A 197 -3.29 1.34 28.80
C TYR A 197 -3.81 0.33 29.83
N ASP A 198 -4.37 0.82 30.92
CA ASP A 198 -4.86 0.05 32.05
C ASP A 198 -6.39 -0.07 32.11
N GLY A 199 -7.10 0.52 31.13
CA GLY A 199 -8.54 0.35 30.96
C GLY A 199 -8.91 -0.99 30.31
N PRO A 200 -10.18 -1.39 30.37
CA PRO A 200 -10.64 -2.64 29.75
C PRO A 200 -10.66 -2.53 28.22
N PHE A 201 -10.08 -3.52 27.54
CA PHE A 201 -10.11 -3.62 26.08
C PHE A 201 -10.14 -5.06 25.61
N ALA A 202 -10.65 -5.28 24.39
CA ALA A 202 -10.64 -6.57 23.69
C ALA A 202 -10.63 -6.35 22.18
N ILE A 203 -10.36 -7.42 21.42
CA ILE A 203 -10.57 -7.42 19.97
C ILE A 203 -11.89 -8.10 19.61
N PHE A 204 -12.56 -7.54 18.60
CA PHE A 204 -13.73 -8.18 18.01
C PHE A 204 -13.25 -9.23 17.02
N LYS A 205 -13.46 -10.50 17.34
CA LYS A 205 -12.91 -11.64 16.60
C LYS A 205 -13.41 -11.65 15.16
N GLY A 206 -12.47 -11.65 14.19
CA GLY A 206 -12.76 -11.73 12.76
C GLY A 206 -13.44 -10.48 12.16
N GLY A 207 -13.59 -9.41 12.93
CA GLY A 207 -14.04 -8.10 12.46
C GLY A 207 -15.35 -8.12 11.66
N THR A 208 -15.43 -7.27 10.62
CA THR A 208 -16.65 -7.19 9.78
C THR A 208 -16.92 -8.47 8.99
N GLN A 209 -15.90 -9.32 8.75
CA GLN A 209 -16.11 -10.61 8.08
C GLN A 209 -16.86 -11.57 9.00
N ALA A 210 -16.43 -11.72 10.26
CA ALA A 210 -17.12 -12.58 11.23
C ALA A 210 -18.53 -12.07 11.54
N TRP A 211 -18.73 -10.76 11.63
CA TRP A 211 -20.05 -10.13 11.79
C TRP A 211 -21.02 -10.58 10.70
N GLN A 212 -20.57 -10.55 9.45
CA GLN A 212 -21.36 -10.97 8.29
C GLN A 212 -21.56 -12.49 8.23
N LEU A 213 -20.53 -13.27 8.60
CA LEU A 213 -20.63 -14.75 8.69
C LEU A 213 -21.63 -15.21 9.75
N ASP A 214 -21.83 -14.42 10.82
CA ASP A 214 -22.84 -14.66 11.87
C ASP A 214 -24.25 -14.21 11.45
N GLY A 215 -24.43 -13.80 10.19
CA GLY A 215 -25.72 -13.45 9.58
C GLY A 215 -26.18 -12.02 9.79
N HIS A 216 -25.27 -11.10 10.13
CA HIS A 216 -25.61 -9.70 10.40
C HIS A 216 -25.20 -8.78 9.26
N ASP A 217 -26.02 -7.77 8.99
CA ASP A 217 -25.75 -6.75 7.99
C ASP A 217 -24.70 -5.76 8.48
N ARG A 218 -23.86 -5.28 7.55
CA ARG A 218 -22.93 -4.19 7.76
C ARG A 218 -23.64 -2.84 7.61
N GLU A 219 -23.20 -1.85 8.35
CA GLU A 219 -23.61 -0.46 8.20
C GLU A 219 -22.72 0.21 7.13
N HIS A 220 -23.36 0.97 6.22
CA HIS A 220 -22.69 1.73 5.18
C HIS A 220 -22.82 3.23 5.44
N GLN A 221 -21.88 4.04 4.91
CA GLN A 221 -21.89 5.51 5.01
C GLN A 221 -21.89 6.02 6.47
N ALA A 222 -21.41 5.23 7.43
CA ALA A 222 -21.32 5.64 8.82
C ALA A 222 -20.37 6.84 8.97
N GLY A 223 -20.75 7.80 9.82
CA GLY A 223 -20.02 9.06 10.02
C GLY A 223 -19.60 9.32 11.47
N ARG A 224 -19.77 8.35 12.39
CA ARG A 224 -19.43 8.52 13.80
C ARG A 224 -17.91 8.49 14.00
N VAL A 225 -17.37 9.52 14.64
CA VAL A 225 -15.96 9.61 15.00
C VAL A 225 -15.86 9.68 16.50
N PHE A 226 -14.88 9.01 17.12
CA PHE A 226 -14.64 9.13 18.53
C PHE A 226 -14.11 10.54 18.86
N ALA A 227 -14.87 11.27 19.67
CA ALA A 227 -14.54 12.64 20.07
C ALA A 227 -13.63 12.63 21.31
N GLY A 228 -12.41 12.12 21.14
CA GLY A 228 -11.37 12.19 22.15
C GLY A 228 -10.38 13.33 21.90
N ASP A 229 -9.44 13.48 22.82
CA ASP A 229 -8.31 14.39 22.62
C ASP A 229 -7.37 13.80 21.58
N THR A 230 -7.28 14.48 20.42
CA THR A 230 -6.42 14.06 19.31
C THR A 230 -5.02 14.66 19.40
N ASP A 231 -4.75 15.53 20.38
CA ASP A 231 -3.46 16.19 20.57
C ASP A 231 -2.94 16.01 22.01
N ASN A 232 -2.22 14.90 22.24
CA ASN A 232 -1.58 14.61 23.51
C ASN A 232 -0.06 14.40 23.35
N PRO A 233 0.72 15.49 23.24
CA PRO A 233 2.16 15.40 23.03
C PRO A 233 2.91 14.78 24.23
N ALA A 234 2.38 14.89 25.44
CA ALA A 234 3.01 14.30 26.65
C ALA A 234 2.95 12.77 26.61
N ALA A 235 1.80 12.20 26.26
CA ALA A 235 1.64 10.75 26.11
C ALA A 235 2.50 10.20 24.97
N THR A 236 2.54 10.89 23.83
CA THR A 236 3.40 10.55 22.70
C THR A 236 4.88 10.55 23.11
N ARG A 237 5.32 11.60 23.80
CA ARG A 237 6.70 11.70 24.27
C ARG A 237 7.06 10.56 25.21
N ALA A 238 6.21 10.28 26.21
CA ALA A 238 6.41 9.17 27.14
C ALA A 238 6.50 7.82 26.41
N PHE A 239 5.69 7.63 25.36
CA PHE A 239 5.74 6.43 24.54
C PHE A 239 7.04 6.30 23.76
N LEU A 240 7.50 7.38 23.09
CA LEU A 240 8.77 7.40 22.35
C LEU A 240 9.96 7.12 23.27
N ASP A 241 10.00 7.76 24.44
CA ASP A 241 11.06 7.58 25.46
C ASP A 241 11.05 6.14 26.03
N LYS A 242 9.86 5.60 26.38
CA LYS A 242 9.70 4.22 26.86
C LYS A 242 10.29 3.20 25.90
N TRP A 243 10.04 3.37 24.62
CA TRP A 243 10.49 2.44 23.57
C TRP A 243 11.81 2.86 22.92
N ARG A 244 12.46 3.90 23.45
CA ARG A 244 13.74 4.42 22.95
C ARG A 244 13.71 4.65 21.44
N ILE A 245 12.62 5.25 20.95
CA ILE A 245 12.46 5.63 19.55
C ILE A 245 13.12 6.99 19.36
N PRO A 246 14.15 7.11 18.49
CA PRO A 246 14.80 8.39 18.21
C PRO A 246 13.79 9.38 17.60
N PHE A 247 13.83 10.62 18.06
CA PHE A 247 13.03 11.66 17.43
C PHE A 247 13.71 13.03 17.52
N ASP A 248 13.45 13.86 16.51
CA ASP A 248 13.87 15.26 16.42
C ASP A 248 12.65 16.17 16.37
N ARG A 249 12.84 17.41 16.85
CA ARG A 249 11.94 18.51 16.55
C ARG A 249 12.55 19.35 15.43
N VAL A 250 11.77 19.59 14.40
CA VAL A 250 12.22 20.29 13.20
C VAL A 250 11.34 21.53 13.02
N GLU A 251 11.93 22.71 13.21
CA GLU A 251 11.21 23.96 13.01
C GLU A 251 10.85 24.18 11.54
N ALA A 252 9.80 24.95 11.26
CA ALA A 252 9.29 25.12 9.90
C ALA A 252 10.37 25.58 8.90
N GLY A 253 11.29 26.46 9.32
CA GLY A 253 12.39 26.95 8.48
C GLY A 253 13.51 25.94 8.22
N ASP A 254 13.58 24.87 9.01
CA ASP A 254 14.64 23.85 8.94
C ASP A 254 14.18 22.57 8.23
N ILE A 255 12.91 22.48 7.78
CA ILE A 255 12.37 21.29 7.15
C ILE A 255 13.16 20.91 5.90
N GLY A 256 13.40 21.85 4.98
CA GLY A 256 14.17 21.58 3.75
C GLY A 256 15.59 21.08 4.03
N PRO A 257 16.41 21.80 4.83
CA PRO A 257 17.73 21.33 5.26
C PRO A 257 17.70 19.94 5.94
N PHE A 258 16.70 19.68 6.80
CA PHE A 258 16.56 18.39 7.46
C PHE A 258 16.30 17.27 6.47
N VAL A 259 15.38 17.47 5.53
CA VAL A 259 15.06 16.47 4.48
C VAL A 259 16.29 16.21 3.62
N GLU A 260 17.01 17.24 3.23
CA GLU A 260 18.23 17.10 2.44
C GLU A 260 19.32 16.29 3.17
N ALA A 261 19.50 16.53 4.48
CA ALA A 261 20.41 15.76 5.31
C ALA A 261 20.02 14.27 5.44
N HIS A 262 18.76 13.94 5.17
CA HIS A 262 18.22 12.58 5.23
C HIS A 262 17.98 11.98 3.83
N ARG A 263 18.51 12.62 2.77
CA ARG A 263 18.44 12.11 1.41
C ARG A 263 18.98 10.67 1.34
N GLY A 264 18.32 9.81 0.59
CA GLY A 264 18.64 8.38 0.49
C GLY A 264 17.94 7.49 1.51
N ARG A 265 17.34 8.05 2.58
CA ARG A 265 16.47 7.31 3.49
C ARG A 265 15.06 7.12 2.91
N LEU A 266 14.26 6.31 3.58
CA LEU A 266 12.82 6.19 3.31
C LEU A 266 12.08 7.27 4.08
N LEU A 267 11.44 8.20 3.38
CA LEU A 267 10.80 9.38 3.96
C LEU A 267 9.28 9.28 3.82
N PHE A 268 8.56 9.25 4.95
CA PHE A 268 7.10 9.19 4.98
C PHE A 268 6.49 10.31 5.80
N ASP A 269 5.54 11.04 5.23
CA ASP A 269 4.64 11.92 5.97
C ASP A 269 3.40 11.11 6.41
N VAL A 270 3.29 10.89 7.72
CA VAL A 270 2.19 10.12 8.33
C VAL A 270 1.16 11.01 9.03
N SER A 271 1.21 12.31 8.83
CA SER A 271 0.41 13.32 9.52
C SER A 271 -1.08 13.33 9.15
N ASP A 272 -1.49 12.58 8.11
CA ASP A 272 -2.85 12.59 7.59
C ASP A 272 -3.41 11.16 7.50
N ASP A 273 -4.45 10.87 8.30
CA ASP A 273 -5.09 9.54 8.33
C ASP A 273 -5.88 9.21 7.05
N ALA A 274 -6.18 10.19 6.22
CA ALA A 274 -6.81 9.99 4.91
C ALA A 274 -5.81 9.76 3.78
N ALA A 275 -4.50 9.95 4.03
CA ALA A 275 -3.46 9.83 3.01
C ALA A 275 -3.32 8.39 2.48
N ARG A 276 -3.18 8.27 1.14
CA ARG A 276 -3.12 7.00 0.41
C ARG A 276 -1.95 6.94 -0.58
N GLY A 277 -0.76 7.32 -0.13
CA GLY A 277 0.45 7.20 -0.96
C GLY A 277 0.61 8.32 -1.99
N ARG A 278 0.30 9.56 -1.63
CA ARG A 278 0.59 10.73 -2.49
C ARG A 278 2.06 11.13 -2.39
N PRO A 279 2.72 11.41 -3.52
CA PRO A 279 4.07 11.98 -3.50
C PRO A 279 4.03 13.40 -2.96
N MET A 280 5.05 13.74 -2.16
CA MET A 280 5.30 15.08 -1.65
C MET A 280 6.63 15.58 -2.22
N GLU A 281 6.95 16.85 -2.00
CA GLU A 281 8.27 17.39 -2.35
C GLU A 281 9.41 16.56 -1.73
N HIS A 282 10.59 16.64 -2.33
CA HIS A 282 11.81 15.98 -1.85
C HIS A 282 11.74 14.44 -1.76
N GLY A 283 10.86 13.78 -2.51
CA GLY A 283 10.75 12.33 -2.51
C GLY A 283 10.09 11.73 -1.27
N ILE A 284 9.39 12.54 -0.50
CA ILE A 284 8.58 12.11 0.64
C ILE A 284 7.29 11.46 0.12
N LEU A 285 6.86 10.36 0.73
CA LEU A 285 5.59 9.72 0.44
C LEU A 285 4.58 10.00 1.56
N LYS A 286 3.48 10.66 1.24
CA LYS A 286 2.39 10.90 2.19
C LYS A 286 1.48 9.68 2.27
N LEU A 287 1.53 8.98 3.42
CA LEU A 287 0.79 7.74 3.66
C LEU A 287 0.42 7.65 5.13
N SER A 288 -0.86 7.48 5.46
CA SER A 288 -1.27 7.42 6.87
C SER A 288 -0.51 6.35 7.65
N GLY A 289 -0.23 6.59 8.93
CA GLY A 289 0.47 5.63 9.79
C GLY A 289 -0.20 4.26 9.81
N THR A 290 -1.54 4.21 9.83
CA THR A 290 -2.31 2.95 9.75
C THR A 290 -2.07 2.22 8.43
N ASN A 291 -2.06 2.95 7.29
CA ASN A 291 -1.80 2.34 5.98
C ASN A 291 -0.35 1.92 5.82
N LEU A 292 0.62 2.71 6.32
CA LEU A 292 2.04 2.35 6.25
C LEU A 292 2.31 1.00 6.93
N ILE A 293 1.71 0.77 8.10
CA ILE A 293 1.85 -0.52 8.79
C ILE A 293 1.10 -1.64 8.05
N GLN A 294 -0.09 -1.38 7.53
CA GLN A 294 -0.84 -2.36 6.76
C GLN A 294 -0.13 -2.77 5.46
N GLN A 295 0.46 -1.81 4.77
CA GLN A 295 1.02 -1.93 3.42
C GLN A 295 2.56 -1.92 3.43
N THR A 296 3.19 -2.40 4.51
CA THR A 296 4.65 -2.34 4.69
C THR A 296 5.39 -2.93 3.49
N ASP A 297 4.98 -4.09 2.98
CA ASP A 297 5.55 -4.77 1.83
C ASP A 297 5.34 -4.04 0.47
N GLN A 298 4.40 -3.12 0.42
CA GLN A 298 4.14 -2.29 -0.77
C GLN A 298 4.73 -0.88 -0.67
N ALA A 299 4.92 -0.37 0.54
CA ALA A 299 5.43 0.98 0.77
C ALA A 299 6.95 1.00 0.99
N VAL A 300 7.51 -0.04 1.59
CA VAL A 300 8.92 -0.13 1.96
C VAL A 300 9.64 -1.05 0.98
N ALA A 301 10.06 -0.51 -0.16
CA ALA A 301 10.73 -1.29 -1.20
C ALA A 301 12.24 -1.48 -0.94
N ARG A 302 12.85 -0.72 -0.04
CA ARG A 302 14.29 -0.74 0.25
C ARG A 302 14.56 -1.25 1.65
N TYR A 303 15.18 -2.41 1.74
CA TYR A 303 15.55 -3.04 3.01
C TYR A 303 16.92 -2.57 3.50
N HIS A 304 17.13 -2.59 4.81
CA HIS A 304 18.32 -2.07 5.51
C HIS A 304 18.62 -0.60 5.24
N VAL A 305 17.58 0.16 4.87
CA VAL A 305 17.60 1.62 4.74
C VAL A 305 16.82 2.23 5.89
N PRO A 306 17.36 3.23 6.61
CA PRO A 306 16.62 3.88 7.68
C PRO A 306 15.35 4.58 7.17
N VAL A 307 14.31 4.55 8.00
CA VAL A 307 13.02 5.21 7.78
C VAL A 307 12.94 6.49 8.61
N VAL A 308 12.47 7.58 8.03
CA VAL A 308 12.12 8.81 8.74
C VAL A 308 10.63 9.05 8.60
N LEU A 309 9.95 9.20 9.72
CA LEU A 309 8.52 9.46 9.78
C LEU A 309 8.27 10.90 10.19
N PHE A 310 7.66 11.66 9.29
CA PHE A 310 7.24 13.02 9.55
C PHE A 310 5.82 13.07 10.09
N ASP A 311 5.61 13.83 11.16
CA ASP A 311 4.29 14.12 11.73
C ASP A 311 4.30 15.53 12.30
N HIS A 312 3.14 16.06 12.62
CA HIS A 312 2.98 17.35 13.28
C HIS A 312 2.02 17.22 14.49
N GLY A 313 1.84 18.30 15.26
CA GLY A 313 1.01 18.28 16.47
C GLY A 313 1.62 17.38 17.55
N SER A 314 0.84 16.43 18.06
CA SER A 314 1.32 15.50 19.09
C SER A 314 2.37 14.50 18.60
N GLY A 315 2.45 14.21 17.30
CA GLY A 315 3.33 13.17 16.74
C GLY A 315 2.87 11.74 17.01
N SER A 316 1.62 11.55 17.44
CA SER A 316 1.10 10.23 17.84
C SER A 316 1.05 9.23 16.68
N ARG A 317 0.81 9.70 15.45
CA ARG A 317 0.77 8.86 14.24
C ARG A 317 2.15 8.32 13.90
N ALA A 318 3.17 9.19 13.98
CA ALA A 318 4.56 8.78 13.76
C ALA A 318 5.04 7.85 14.88
N ALA A 319 4.69 8.10 16.13
CA ALA A 319 5.05 7.24 17.26
C ALA A 319 4.46 5.83 17.11
N PHE A 320 3.19 5.73 16.72
CA PHE A 320 2.54 4.45 16.40
C PHE A 320 3.28 3.72 15.28
N ALA A 321 3.48 4.38 14.13
CA ALA A 321 4.11 3.75 12.97
C ALA A 321 5.58 3.38 13.25
N ALA A 322 6.32 4.22 13.97
CA ALA A 322 7.72 3.94 14.35
C ALA A 322 7.84 2.71 15.25
N TYR A 323 6.96 2.56 16.21
CA TYR A 323 6.96 1.40 17.10
C TYR A 323 6.79 0.10 16.32
N TRP A 324 5.80 0.04 15.43
CA TRP A 324 5.50 -1.18 14.69
C TRP A 324 6.53 -1.48 13.60
N LEU A 325 7.02 -0.47 12.89
CA LEU A 325 8.11 -0.70 11.92
C LEU A 325 9.38 -1.21 12.61
N ARG A 326 9.72 -0.71 13.81
CA ARG A 326 10.85 -1.25 14.58
C ARG A 326 10.61 -2.68 15.03
N ALA A 327 9.41 -2.99 15.49
CA ALA A 327 9.03 -4.35 15.86
C ALA A 327 9.08 -5.32 14.66
N MET A 328 8.85 -4.81 13.45
CA MET A 328 9.02 -5.54 12.19
C MET A 328 10.48 -5.61 11.70
N GLY A 329 11.43 -4.93 12.35
CA GLY A 329 12.85 -5.01 12.03
C GLY A 329 13.45 -3.82 11.28
N PHE A 330 12.71 -2.73 11.10
CA PHE A 330 13.21 -1.52 10.44
C PHE A 330 13.90 -0.56 11.41
N SER A 331 14.93 0.14 10.93
CA SER A 331 15.53 1.26 11.66
C SER A 331 14.68 2.50 11.43
N VAL A 332 14.17 3.13 12.48
CA VAL A 332 13.19 4.23 12.36
C VAL A 332 13.55 5.40 13.25
N GLN A 333 13.37 6.61 12.71
CA GLN A 333 13.48 7.89 13.38
C GLN A 333 12.20 8.69 13.16
N VAL A 334 11.75 9.45 14.16
CA VAL A 334 10.59 10.35 14.06
C VAL A 334 11.09 11.79 13.92
N ALA A 335 10.46 12.56 13.04
CA ALA A 335 10.66 14.00 12.89
C ALA A 335 9.34 14.73 13.17
N LEU A 336 9.28 15.46 14.30
CA LEU A 336 8.12 16.26 14.70
C LEU A 336 8.27 17.66 14.12
N LEU A 337 7.40 18.00 13.16
CA LEU A 337 7.47 19.23 12.40
C LEU A 337 6.75 20.37 13.08
N GLY A 338 7.38 21.54 13.16
CA GLY A 338 6.79 22.82 13.55
C GLY A 338 5.92 23.48 12.47
N GLY A 339 5.79 22.82 11.29
CA GLY A 339 4.98 23.26 10.15
C GLY A 339 4.49 22.09 9.35
N ARG A 340 3.84 22.35 8.21
CA ARG A 340 3.39 21.33 7.26
C ARG A 340 4.40 21.14 6.14
N LEU A 341 4.51 19.93 5.65
CA LEU A 341 5.17 19.65 4.37
C LEU A 341 4.25 20.09 3.23
N ASP A 342 4.84 20.76 2.25
CA ASP A 342 4.10 21.13 1.04
C ASP A 342 3.87 19.91 0.15
N GLU A 343 2.72 19.89 -0.52
CA GLU A 343 2.48 18.90 -1.55
C GLU A 343 3.44 19.19 -2.72
N ALA A 344 4.01 18.14 -3.30
CA ALA A 344 4.78 18.30 -4.52
C ALA A 344 3.87 18.98 -5.56
N PRO A 345 4.32 20.05 -6.23
CA PRO A 345 3.63 20.56 -7.38
C PRO A 345 3.38 19.39 -8.33
N ALA A 346 2.22 19.35 -8.97
CA ALA A 346 1.99 18.42 -10.06
C ALA A 346 3.22 18.52 -11.00
N PRO A 347 3.84 17.41 -11.37
CA PRO A 347 4.99 17.47 -12.28
C PRO A 347 4.61 18.39 -13.43
N ASP A 348 5.43 19.43 -13.66
CA ASP A 348 5.18 20.36 -14.74
C ASP A 348 5.07 19.55 -16.04
N ALA A 349 3.88 19.51 -16.61
CA ALA A 349 3.62 18.82 -17.85
C ALA A 349 4.38 19.45 -19.04
N GLY A 350 5.00 20.61 -18.80
CA GLY A 350 5.78 21.36 -19.76
C GLY A 350 7.20 20.83 -19.89
N GLN A 351 7.47 20.02 -20.91
CA GLN A 351 8.78 19.64 -21.46
C GLN A 351 9.37 18.29 -21.00
N ILE A 352 8.56 17.24 -20.87
CA ILE A 352 9.13 15.92 -21.07
C ILE A 352 9.41 15.79 -22.57
N GLU A 353 10.69 15.85 -22.97
CA GLU A 353 11.08 15.52 -24.33
C GLU A 353 10.62 14.09 -24.62
N THR A 354 9.71 13.95 -25.57
CA THR A 354 9.16 12.66 -25.98
C THR A 354 9.19 12.58 -27.51
N PRO A 355 9.60 11.44 -28.09
CA PRO A 355 9.50 11.22 -29.53
C PRO A 355 8.05 11.05 -30.00
N PHE A 356 7.09 10.94 -29.08
CA PHE A 356 5.69 10.72 -29.39
C PHE A 356 4.90 12.02 -29.27
N PRO A 357 4.02 12.35 -30.24
CA PRO A 357 3.15 13.52 -30.15
C PRO A 357 2.26 13.44 -28.87
N VAL A 358 2.19 14.55 -28.14
CA VAL A 358 1.20 14.71 -27.05
C VAL A 358 -0.02 15.39 -27.68
N LEU A 359 -1.15 14.69 -27.66
CA LEU A 359 -2.35 15.10 -28.38
C LEU A 359 -3.22 16.02 -27.53
N ALA A 360 -3.72 17.08 -28.13
CA ALA A 360 -4.81 17.88 -27.60
C ALA A 360 -6.18 17.19 -27.87
N ALA A 361 -7.24 17.70 -27.27
CA ALA A 361 -8.59 17.10 -27.38
C ALA A 361 -9.13 17.08 -28.82
N ASP A 362 -8.87 18.12 -29.59
CA ASP A 362 -9.26 18.22 -31.00
C ASP A 362 -8.48 17.28 -31.92
N GLU A 363 -7.20 17.09 -31.63
CA GLU A 363 -6.34 16.13 -32.34
C GLU A 363 -6.78 14.68 -32.05
N LEU A 364 -7.10 14.36 -30.80
CA LEU A 364 -7.70 13.09 -30.45
C LEU A 364 -9.00 12.84 -31.20
N ALA A 365 -9.89 13.85 -31.29
CA ALA A 365 -11.16 13.75 -32.03
C ALA A 365 -10.93 13.49 -33.53
N ALA A 366 -9.85 14.01 -34.12
CA ALA A 366 -9.47 13.71 -35.50
C ALA A 366 -9.05 12.25 -35.68
N HIS A 367 -8.26 11.71 -34.75
CA HIS A 367 -7.88 10.29 -34.77
C HIS A 367 -9.09 9.37 -34.67
N TRP A 368 -10.08 9.73 -33.87
CA TRP A 368 -11.32 9.00 -33.70
C TRP A 368 -12.15 8.90 -35.00
N LYS A 369 -12.26 10.00 -35.73
CA LYS A 369 -12.98 10.03 -37.03
C LYS A 369 -12.35 9.11 -38.10
N HIS A 370 -11.07 8.78 -37.95
CA HIS A 370 -10.34 7.93 -38.88
C HIS A 370 -10.26 6.46 -38.44
N GLU A 371 -11.12 6.03 -37.45
CA GLU A 371 -11.21 4.67 -36.93
C GLU A 371 -9.86 4.09 -36.39
N ARG A 372 -8.93 4.96 -35.99
CA ARG A 372 -7.67 4.52 -35.41
C ARG A 372 -7.90 3.95 -34.00
N PRO A 373 -7.15 2.90 -33.59
CA PRO A 373 -7.26 2.35 -32.25
C PRO A 373 -6.96 3.40 -31.18
N VAL A 374 -7.89 3.62 -30.27
CA VAL A 374 -7.73 4.45 -29.07
C VAL A 374 -7.71 3.52 -27.87
N LEU A 375 -6.55 3.39 -27.25
CA LEU A 375 -6.25 2.40 -26.25
C LEU A 375 -5.96 3.07 -24.90
N ASP A 376 -6.70 2.68 -23.87
CA ASP A 376 -6.57 3.25 -22.53
C ASP A 376 -5.72 2.35 -21.64
N PHE A 377 -4.57 2.87 -21.22
CA PHE A 377 -3.59 2.20 -20.36
C PHE A 377 -3.62 2.67 -18.91
N ARG A 378 -4.63 3.43 -18.52
CA ARG A 378 -4.85 3.77 -17.10
C ARG A 378 -5.24 2.52 -16.32
N SER A 379 -5.37 2.62 -14.99
CA SER A 379 -5.89 1.49 -14.22
C SER A 379 -7.29 1.08 -14.67
N SER A 380 -7.61 -0.19 -14.54
CA SER A 380 -8.95 -0.74 -14.84
C SER A 380 -10.03 -0.02 -14.02
N ALA A 381 -9.75 0.35 -12.78
CA ALA A 381 -10.64 1.14 -11.94
C ALA A 381 -10.91 2.53 -12.52
N ALA A 382 -9.87 3.20 -13.03
CA ALA A 382 -10.03 4.51 -13.69
C ALA A 382 -10.85 4.40 -14.98
N PHE A 383 -10.61 3.35 -15.77
CA PHE A 383 -11.37 3.08 -16.98
C PHE A 383 -12.84 2.79 -16.69
N ARG A 384 -13.13 1.98 -15.65
CA ARG A 384 -14.54 1.74 -15.22
C ARG A 384 -15.23 3.00 -14.75
N ALA A 385 -14.51 3.89 -14.06
CA ALA A 385 -15.09 5.13 -13.58
C ALA A 385 -15.41 6.10 -14.72
N ALA A 386 -14.52 6.21 -15.69
CA ALA A 386 -14.67 7.11 -16.84
C ALA A 386 -13.71 6.68 -17.96
N SER A 387 -14.25 6.44 -19.14
CA SER A 387 -13.50 6.10 -20.36
C SER A 387 -14.03 6.91 -21.54
N LEU A 388 -13.28 6.95 -22.64
CA LEU A 388 -13.79 7.51 -23.88
C LEU A 388 -14.66 6.48 -24.61
N THR A 389 -15.80 6.91 -25.14
CA THR A 389 -16.69 6.06 -25.95
C THR A 389 -15.88 5.41 -27.07
N GLY A 390 -15.91 4.09 -27.21
CA GLY A 390 -15.17 3.35 -28.24
C GLY A 390 -13.68 3.16 -27.97
N SER A 391 -13.13 3.65 -26.86
CA SER A 391 -11.79 3.23 -26.43
C SER A 391 -11.84 1.83 -25.83
N SER A 392 -10.69 1.11 -25.91
CA SER A 392 -10.54 -0.19 -25.30
C SER A 392 -9.49 -0.10 -24.18
N TRP A 393 -9.78 -0.73 -23.04
CA TRP A 393 -8.78 -0.86 -21.98
C TRP A 393 -7.77 -1.94 -22.33
N LEU A 394 -6.49 -1.62 -22.15
CA LEU A 394 -5.40 -2.58 -22.26
C LEU A 394 -4.39 -2.38 -21.14
N ASN A 395 -3.72 -3.47 -20.80
CA ASN A 395 -2.57 -3.45 -19.89
C ASN A 395 -1.30 -3.72 -20.70
N VAL A 396 -0.22 -2.96 -20.46
CA VAL A 396 1.02 -3.08 -21.21
C VAL A 396 1.63 -4.47 -21.11
N SER A 397 1.58 -5.12 -19.95
CA SER A 397 2.10 -6.48 -19.77
C SER A 397 1.38 -7.50 -20.68
N ALA A 398 0.08 -7.36 -20.83
CA ALA A 398 -0.71 -8.21 -21.73
C ALA A 398 -0.35 -7.95 -23.21
N CYS A 399 -0.05 -6.70 -23.55
CA CYS A 399 0.34 -6.33 -24.94
C CYS A 399 1.66 -6.96 -25.38
N LEU A 400 2.61 -7.18 -24.47
CA LEU A 400 3.92 -7.75 -24.81
C LEU A 400 3.83 -9.21 -25.29
N SER A 401 2.77 -9.92 -24.96
CA SER A 401 2.51 -11.28 -25.42
C SER A 401 1.58 -11.33 -26.63
N GLY A 402 1.01 -10.20 -27.02
CA GLY A 402 0.06 -10.06 -28.11
C GLY A 402 0.70 -9.55 -29.41
N SER A 403 -0.09 -9.51 -30.48
CA SER A 403 0.30 -8.85 -31.72
C SER A 403 -0.12 -7.38 -31.72
N PRO A 404 0.73 -6.46 -32.18
CA PRO A 404 0.36 -5.06 -32.32
C PRO A 404 -0.82 -4.89 -33.30
N PRO A 405 -1.66 -3.86 -33.11
CA PRO A 405 -2.69 -3.53 -34.09
C PRO A 405 -2.03 -3.13 -35.43
N PRO A 406 -2.72 -3.33 -36.55
CA PRO A 406 -2.19 -2.98 -37.87
C PRO A 406 -2.01 -1.47 -38.07
N GLU A 407 -2.78 -0.67 -37.38
CA GLU A 407 -2.75 0.80 -37.44
C GLU A 407 -2.09 1.40 -36.21
N PRO A 408 -1.41 2.56 -36.34
CA PRO A 408 -0.83 3.26 -35.20
C PRO A 408 -1.90 3.61 -34.16
N ALA A 409 -1.66 3.27 -32.89
CA ALA A 409 -2.60 3.47 -31.80
C ALA A 409 -2.36 4.79 -31.07
N VAL A 410 -3.46 5.43 -30.62
CA VAL A 410 -3.43 6.50 -29.63
C VAL A 410 -3.44 5.87 -28.25
N ILE A 411 -2.54 6.32 -27.38
CA ILE A 411 -2.41 5.88 -25.99
C ILE A 411 -3.07 6.90 -25.08
N ILE A 412 -4.07 6.46 -24.29
CA ILE A 412 -4.60 7.24 -23.17
C ILE A 412 -3.82 6.82 -21.90
N ALA A 413 -3.31 7.79 -21.17
CA ALA A 413 -2.55 7.59 -19.93
C ALA A 413 -3.02 8.56 -18.84
N ASN A 414 -2.63 8.34 -17.58
CA ASN A 414 -2.98 9.26 -16.49
C ASN A 414 -2.41 10.67 -16.72
N ASP A 415 -1.15 10.70 -17.15
CA ASP A 415 -0.34 11.88 -17.41
C ASP A 415 0.71 11.60 -18.50
N ILE A 416 1.47 12.62 -18.89
CA ILE A 416 2.50 12.48 -19.93
C ILE A 416 3.60 11.49 -19.52
N PRO A 417 4.18 11.53 -18.31
CA PRO A 417 5.19 10.55 -17.88
C PRO A 417 4.74 9.10 -18.00
N HIS A 418 3.51 8.80 -17.57
CA HIS A 418 2.92 7.47 -17.72
C HIS A 418 2.77 7.08 -19.18
N GLY A 419 2.25 8.00 -20.00
CA GLY A 419 2.08 7.77 -21.45
C GLY A 419 3.38 7.53 -22.18
N VAL A 420 4.43 8.31 -21.88
CA VAL A 420 5.77 8.11 -22.46
C VAL A 420 6.34 6.75 -22.07
N GLY A 421 6.28 6.39 -20.79
CA GLY A 421 6.75 5.09 -20.32
C GLY A 421 6.04 3.91 -21.00
N THR A 422 4.71 4.01 -21.18
CA THR A 422 3.90 3.02 -21.89
C THR A 422 4.28 2.96 -23.38
N ALA A 423 4.37 4.13 -24.04
CA ALA A 423 4.71 4.23 -25.46
C ALA A 423 6.09 3.65 -25.77
N ASP A 424 7.10 3.94 -24.93
CA ASP A 424 8.46 3.38 -25.06
C ASP A 424 8.44 1.84 -24.99
N LEU A 425 7.73 1.27 -24.01
CA LEU A 425 7.60 -0.18 -23.85
C LEU A 425 6.93 -0.82 -25.06
N LEU A 426 5.82 -0.25 -25.54
CA LEU A 426 5.09 -0.74 -26.70
C LEU A 426 5.91 -0.62 -27.99
N ALA A 427 6.57 0.52 -28.21
CA ALA A 427 7.41 0.74 -29.40
C ALA A 427 8.59 -0.22 -29.44
N ALA A 428 9.23 -0.51 -28.31
CA ALA A 428 10.29 -1.51 -28.21
C ALA A 428 9.81 -2.94 -28.59
N HIS A 429 8.49 -3.19 -28.56
CA HIS A 429 7.86 -4.46 -28.95
C HIS A 429 7.09 -4.38 -30.27
N GLY A 430 7.43 -3.41 -31.11
CA GLY A 430 6.94 -3.33 -32.49
C GLY A 430 5.60 -2.62 -32.67
N TRP A 431 5.04 -2.00 -31.61
CA TRP A 431 3.83 -1.21 -31.72
C TRP A 431 4.11 0.15 -32.35
N GLN A 432 3.21 0.61 -33.19
CA GLN A 432 3.24 1.97 -33.72
C GLN A 432 2.35 2.88 -32.87
N VAL A 433 2.94 3.92 -32.28
CA VAL A 433 2.25 4.89 -31.43
C VAL A 433 1.97 6.16 -32.24
N ALA A 434 0.69 6.48 -32.42
CA ALA A 434 0.23 7.69 -33.13
C ALA A 434 0.36 8.94 -32.25
N GLY A 435 0.23 8.77 -30.94
CA GLY A 435 0.34 9.86 -29.97
C GLY A 435 -0.13 9.44 -28.57
N ILE A 436 0.10 10.32 -27.61
CA ILE A 436 -0.26 10.16 -26.21
C ILE A 436 -1.33 11.20 -25.85
N PHE A 437 -2.44 10.77 -25.29
CA PHE A 437 -3.46 11.64 -24.73
C PHE A 437 -3.44 11.52 -23.20
N PRO A 438 -3.01 12.56 -22.46
CA PRO A 438 -3.05 12.56 -21.01
C PRO A 438 -4.48 12.77 -20.52
N TRP A 439 -4.98 11.92 -19.61
CA TRP A 439 -6.35 12.02 -19.09
C TRP A 439 -6.62 13.33 -18.34
N SER A 440 -5.61 14.00 -17.83
CA SER A 440 -5.72 15.35 -17.24
C SER A 440 -6.30 16.37 -18.24
N SER A 441 -6.17 16.14 -19.54
CA SER A 441 -6.76 16.95 -20.61
C SER A 441 -8.21 16.57 -20.96
N ALA A 442 -8.76 15.52 -20.33
CA ALA A 442 -10.12 15.04 -20.64
C ALA A 442 -11.23 16.06 -20.28
N THR A 443 -10.95 17.02 -19.39
CA THR A 443 -11.87 18.13 -19.08
C THR A 443 -12.16 19.04 -20.27
N GLN A 444 -11.36 18.96 -21.34
CA GLN A 444 -11.53 19.69 -22.59
C GLN A 444 -12.41 18.94 -23.61
N LEU A 445 -12.78 17.69 -23.29
CA LEU A 445 -13.64 16.86 -24.14
C LEU A 445 -15.13 17.14 -23.83
N GLU A 446 -15.98 16.93 -24.85
CA GLU A 446 -17.42 16.96 -24.64
C GLU A 446 -17.84 15.87 -23.65
N PRO A 447 -18.62 16.20 -22.60
CA PRO A 447 -19.04 15.24 -21.59
C PRO A 447 -19.75 13.99 -22.14
N ALA A 448 -20.48 14.13 -23.26
CA ALA A 448 -21.18 13.03 -23.91
C ALA A 448 -20.25 11.94 -24.48
N GLY A 449 -18.94 12.24 -24.64
CA GLY A 449 -17.93 11.29 -25.07
C GLY A 449 -17.28 10.49 -23.94
N ILE A 450 -17.61 10.83 -22.68
CA ILE A 450 -17.05 10.16 -21.49
C ILE A 450 -18.13 9.26 -20.88
N VAL A 451 -17.85 7.97 -20.80
CA VAL A 451 -18.77 6.93 -20.31
C VAL A 451 -18.04 5.98 -19.36
N PRO A 452 -18.73 5.28 -18.46
CA PRO A 452 -18.16 4.15 -17.75
C PRO A 452 -17.70 3.07 -18.73
N GLY A 453 -16.49 2.54 -18.53
CA GLY A 453 -15.94 1.49 -19.37
C GLY A 453 -16.03 0.10 -18.73
N ASP A 454 -15.93 -0.93 -19.56
CA ASP A 454 -15.77 -2.32 -19.10
C ASP A 454 -14.36 -2.83 -19.49
N PRO A 455 -13.45 -2.98 -18.54
CA PRO A 455 -12.09 -3.48 -18.81
C PRO A 455 -12.05 -4.98 -19.06
N GLY A 456 -13.16 -5.70 -18.92
CA GLY A 456 -13.16 -7.17 -18.93
C GLY A 456 -12.34 -7.74 -17.77
N ILE A 457 -11.33 -8.57 -18.07
CA ILE A 457 -10.45 -9.16 -17.05
C ILE A 457 -9.40 -8.14 -16.62
N ALA A 458 -9.58 -7.53 -15.45
CA ALA A 458 -8.65 -6.57 -14.86
C ALA A 458 -7.46 -7.29 -14.20
N ILE A 459 -6.33 -7.39 -14.90
CA ILE A 459 -5.11 -8.04 -14.37
C ILE A 459 -4.32 -7.15 -13.40
N ASP A 460 -4.61 -5.87 -13.37
CA ASP A 460 -4.07 -4.87 -12.43
C ASP A 460 -4.80 -4.87 -11.08
N GLU A 461 -5.79 -5.73 -10.90
CA GLU A 461 -6.55 -5.89 -9.64
C GLU A 461 -6.45 -7.32 -9.10
N SER A 462 -6.44 -7.44 -7.77
CA SER A 462 -6.51 -8.74 -7.12
C SER A 462 -7.90 -9.35 -7.24
N ALA A 463 -7.96 -10.63 -7.58
CA ALA A 463 -9.18 -11.42 -7.54
C ALA A 463 -9.28 -12.29 -6.27
N LEU A 464 -8.19 -12.45 -5.52
CA LEU A 464 -8.11 -13.33 -4.36
C LEU A 464 -9.05 -12.83 -3.25
N PHE A 465 -10.02 -13.66 -2.88
CA PHE A 465 -11.05 -13.36 -1.88
C PHE A 465 -11.85 -12.06 -2.16
N ALA A 466 -11.90 -11.59 -3.41
CA ALA A 466 -12.55 -10.32 -3.74
C ALA A 466 -14.05 -10.31 -3.40
N GLY A 467 -14.71 -11.46 -3.54
CA GLY A 467 -16.13 -11.62 -3.24
C GLY A 467 -16.53 -11.38 -1.79
N ARG A 468 -15.56 -11.42 -0.83
CA ARG A 468 -15.81 -11.10 0.59
C ARG A 468 -16.39 -9.71 0.83
N HIS A 469 -16.08 -8.77 -0.05
CA HIS A 469 -16.60 -7.40 0.02
C HIS A 469 -18.02 -7.28 -0.53
N TYR A 470 -18.44 -8.25 -1.32
CA TYR A 470 -19.73 -8.28 -2.03
C TYR A 470 -20.67 -9.39 -1.50
N GLY A 471 -20.41 -9.92 -0.30
CA GLY A 471 -21.29 -10.87 0.37
C GLY A 471 -20.98 -12.34 0.11
N ASN A 472 -19.88 -12.68 -0.56
CA ASN A 472 -19.46 -14.07 -0.68
C ASN A 472 -18.93 -14.59 0.66
N MET A 473 -19.73 -15.41 1.31
CA MET A 473 -19.43 -15.98 2.64
C MET A 473 -18.27 -16.98 2.58
N GLN A 474 -18.07 -17.68 1.45
CA GLN A 474 -16.94 -18.59 1.32
C GLN A 474 -15.63 -17.84 1.25
N ASP A 475 -15.55 -16.78 0.42
CA ASP A 475 -14.37 -15.91 0.36
C ASP A 475 -14.04 -15.30 1.74
N SER A 476 -15.06 -15.00 2.56
CA SER A 476 -14.85 -14.48 3.91
C SER A 476 -14.24 -15.52 4.84
N ARG A 477 -14.69 -16.78 4.78
CA ARG A 477 -14.10 -17.89 5.55
C ARG A 477 -12.68 -18.17 5.13
N ASP A 478 -12.47 -18.30 3.81
CA ASP A 478 -11.16 -18.60 3.23
C ASP A 478 -10.14 -17.49 3.55
N TYR A 479 -10.58 -16.24 3.52
CA TYR A 479 -9.75 -15.10 3.91
C TYR A 479 -9.31 -15.15 5.37
N LEU A 480 -10.23 -15.44 6.31
CA LEU A 480 -9.88 -15.52 7.73
C LEU A 480 -8.95 -16.71 8.02
N ALA A 481 -9.22 -17.87 7.42
CA ALA A 481 -8.36 -19.05 7.54
C ALA A 481 -6.96 -18.78 6.97
N TRP A 482 -6.89 -18.12 5.80
CA TRP A 482 -5.63 -17.76 5.17
C TRP A 482 -4.80 -16.78 6.05
N GLU A 483 -5.42 -15.77 6.68
CA GLU A 483 -4.69 -14.87 7.60
C GLU A 483 -4.04 -15.67 8.74
N GLU A 484 -4.77 -16.59 9.37
CA GLU A 484 -4.29 -17.41 10.49
C GLU A 484 -3.13 -18.35 10.10
N GLU A 485 -3.11 -18.84 8.85
CA GLU A 485 -2.08 -19.75 8.34
C GLU A 485 -0.80 -19.07 7.87
N LEU A 486 -0.80 -17.74 7.69
CA LEU A 486 0.32 -16.99 7.12
C LEU A 486 1.66 -17.20 7.82
N PRO A 487 1.77 -17.22 9.16
CA PRO A 487 3.06 -17.44 9.82
C PRO A 487 3.76 -18.73 9.39
N GLY A 488 2.99 -19.78 9.05
CA GLY A 488 3.52 -21.05 8.54
C GLY A 488 4.15 -20.99 7.15
N GLN A 489 3.94 -19.88 6.41
CA GLN A 489 4.48 -19.66 5.06
C GLN A 489 5.72 -18.75 5.07
N ILE A 490 6.08 -18.16 6.22
CA ILE A 490 7.18 -17.22 6.35
C ILE A 490 8.47 -17.96 6.68
N ASP A 491 9.57 -17.54 6.08
CA ASP A 491 10.90 -18.08 6.36
C ASP A 491 11.26 -17.99 7.85
N GLU A 492 11.75 -19.10 8.43
CA GLU A 492 12.12 -19.20 9.84
C GLU A 492 13.04 -18.07 10.34
N PRO A 493 14.08 -17.62 9.61
CA PRO A 493 14.92 -16.52 10.07
C PRO A 493 14.16 -15.21 10.32
N ILE A 494 13.14 -14.92 9.52
CA ILE A 494 12.30 -13.72 9.67
C ILE A 494 11.39 -13.86 10.89
N LEU A 495 10.75 -15.02 11.06
CA LEU A 495 9.93 -15.30 12.23
C LEU A 495 10.76 -15.23 13.52
N ALA A 496 11.93 -15.83 13.54
CA ALA A 496 12.85 -15.79 14.67
C ALA A 496 13.28 -14.35 15.00
N GLN A 497 13.48 -13.51 14.00
CA GLN A 497 13.77 -12.09 14.21
C GLN A 497 12.59 -11.37 14.87
N TRP A 498 11.37 -11.53 14.35
CA TRP A 498 10.18 -10.93 14.95
C TRP A 498 9.99 -11.39 16.41
N HIS A 499 10.17 -12.68 16.67
CA HIS A 499 10.11 -13.19 18.04
C HIS A 499 11.14 -12.56 18.98
N ARG A 500 12.37 -12.32 18.51
CA ARG A 500 13.40 -11.62 19.29
C ARG A 500 13.03 -10.15 19.55
N LEU A 501 12.62 -9.42 18.49
CA LEU A 501 12.28 -8.01 18.61
C LEU A 501 11.06 -7.75 19.50
N LEU A 502 10.10 -8.66 19.49
CA LEU A 502 8.92 -8.58 20.36
C LEU A 502 9.23 -9.04 21.81
N ALA A 503 10.39 -9.65 22.08
CA ALA A 503 10.83 -10.05 23.42
C ALA A 503 11.62 -8.95 24.14
N SER A 504 12.20 -8.01 23.41
CA SER A 504 13.00 -6.88 23.91
C SER A 504 12.13 -5.68 24.28
#